data_641696d2ec85f3d729f46dcf2f20c924
#
_entry.id   641696d2ec85f3d729f46dcf2f20c924
#
_cell.length_a   1.000
_cell.length_b   1.000
_cell.length_c   1.000
_cell.angle_alpha   90.00
_cell.angle_beta   90.00
_cell.angle_gamma   90.00
#
_symmetry.space_group_name_H-M   'P 1'
#
loop_
_entity.id
_entity.type
_entity.pdbx_description
1 polymer ?
#
loop_
_entity_poly.entity_id
_entity_poly.type
_entity_poly.pdbx_seq_one_letter_code
_entity_poly.pdbx_strand_id
1 'polypeptide(L)'
;CTLLLNIPPDKDGLIREEDRKSLFRLGNFIREAFQVNQAEEAEIEIVPSVDCEGNDGSVLLEPGDDSWFRNPDGQRELQITLLWEKERTLDYLVVQEAIAFSQRVEQFEVSFMDEDGSWKLFAEGTTVGYKRIVPLNGLHTKGLRFKVTDARVAPVLAFVGVY
;
A
#
# COMPACT_ATOMS: atom_id res chain seq x y z
N CYS A 1 -10.54 2.69 -5.81
CA CYS A 1 -11.67 3.62 -6.06
C CYS A 1 -11.18 4.87 -6.77
N THR A 2 -11.89 5.32 -7.77
CA THR A 2 -11.65 6.63 -8.40
C THR A 2 -12.53 7.66 -7.69
N LEU A 3 -11.95 8.73 -7.18
CA LEU A 3 -12.67 9.87 -6.63
C LEU A 3 -13.00 10.84 -7.76
N LEU A 4 -14.29 10.98 -8.07
CA LEU A 4 -14.79 12.01 -8.99
C LEU A 4 -15.28 13.20 -8.16
N LEU A 5 -14.57 14.32 -8.25
CA LEU A 5 -14.97 15.59 -7.63
C LEU A 5 -15.74 16.43 -8.63
N ASN A 6 -16.99 16.74 -8.31
CA ASN A 6 -17.77 17.69 -9.09
C ASN A 6 -17.61 19.09 -8.48
N ILE A 7 -17.15 20.03 -9.31
CA ILE A 7 -16.95 21.44 -8.94
C ILE A 7 -17.78 22.28 -9.89
N PRO A 8 -19.03 22.62 -9.50
CA PRO A 8 -19.90 23.42 -10.34
C PRO A 8 -19.33 24.84 -10.49
N PRO A 9 -19.37 25.41 -11.70
CA PRO A 9 -19.00 26.81 -11.89
C PRO A 9 -20.04 27.72 -11.23
N ASP A 10 -19.62 28.94 -10.90
CA ASP A 10 -20.52 29.99 -10.48
C ASP A 10 -21.29 30.57 -11.71
N LYS A 11 -22.10 31.61 -11.45
CA LYS A 11 -22.91 32.29 -12.49
C LYS A 11 -22.05 32.96 -13.60
N ASP A 12 -20.78 33.22 -13.33
CA ASP A 12 -19.83 33.84 -14.24
C ASP A 12 -18.95 32.80 -14.95
N GLY A 13 -19.21 31.51 -14.72
CA GLY A 13 -18.49 30.37 -15.32
C GLY A 13 -17.13 30.10 -14.66
N LEU A 14 -16.88 30.64 -13.47
CA LEU A 14 -15.62 30.50 -12.75
C LEU A 14 -15.75 29.50 -11.59
N ILE A 15 -14.64 28.89 -11.19
CA ILE A 15 -14.56 28.09 -9.96
C ILE A 15 -14.60 29.04 -8.76
N ARG A 16 -15.51 28.77 -7.84
CA ARG A 16 -15.64 29.59 -6.61
C ARG A 16 -14.35 29.50 -5.78
N GLU A 17 -14.02 30.58 -5.11
CA GLU A 17 -12.77 30.71 -4.35
C GLU A 17 -12.67 29.67 -3.20
N GLU A 18 -13.80 29.32 -2.55
CA GLU A 18 -13.86 28.30 -1.51
C GLU A 18 -13.52 26.91 -2.05
N ASP A 19 -14.06 26.58 -3.24
CA ASP A 19 -13.80 25.30 -3.90
C ASP A 19 -12.34 25.23 -4.37
N ARG A 20 -11.81 26.34 -4.90
CA ARG A 20 -10.39 26.45 -5.27
C ARG A 20 -9.46 26.22 -4.07
N LYS A 21 -9.74 26.86 -2.92
CA LYS A 21 -8.98 26.65 -1.67
C LYS A 21 -9.04 25.20 -1.20
N SER A 22 -10.22 24.58 -1.27
CA SER A 22 -10.39 23.17 -0.87
C SER A 22 -9.60 22.23 -1.76
N LEU A 23 -9.60 22.45 -3.08
CA LEU A 23 -8.79 21.68 -4.03
C LEU A 23 -7.28 21.82 -3.76
N PHE A 24 -6.81 23.04 -3.51
CA PHE A 24 -5.40 23.27 -3.20
C PHE A 24 -4.99 22.58 -1.89
N ARG A 25 -5.83 22.62 -0.85
CA ARG A 25 -5.57 21.92 0.41
C ARG A 25 -5.50 20.41 0.20
N LEU A 26 -6.45 19.84 -0.53
CA LEU A 26 -6.45 18.40 -0.84
C LEU A 26 -5.21 18.01 -1.66
N GLY A 27 -4.89 18.77 -2.71
CA GLY A 27 -3.72 18.50 -3.55
C GLY A 27 -2.39 18.63 -2.80
N ASN A 28 -2.27 19.61 -1.89
CA ASN A 28 -1.10 19.74 -1.04
C ASN A 28 -0.99 18.57 -0.05
N PHE A 29 -2.08 18.24 0.62
CA PHE A 29 -2.13 17.09 1.54
C PHE A 29 -1.69 15.80 0.85
N ILE A 30 -2.22 15.49 -0.34
CA ILE A 30 -1.83 14.28 -1.08
C ILE A 30 -0.34 14.30 -1.42
N ARG A 31 0.19 15.44 -1.91
CA ARG A 31 1.61 15.56 -2.24
C ARG A 31 2.52 15.39 -1.03
N GLU A 32 2.17 16.02 0.09
CA GLU A 32 2.95 15.94 1.33
C GLU A 32 2.89 14.54 1.96
N ALA A 33 1.69 13.96 2.04
CA ALA A 33 1.47 12.67 2.67
C ALA A 33 2.11 11.49 1.91
N PHE A 34 2.29 11.60 0.59
CA PHE A 34 2.81 10.52 -0.25
C PHE A 34 4.08 10.93 -1.02
N GLN A 35 4.88 11.85 -0.46
CA GLN A 35 6.05 12.38 -1.13
C GLN A 35 7.24 11.41 -1.13
N VAL A 36 7.48 10.73 -0.01
CA VAL A 36 8.64 9.88 0.19
C VAL A 36 8.16 8.47 0.57
N ASN A 37 8.47 7.50 -0.28
CA ASN A 37 8.20 6.10 0.00
C ASN A 37 9.31 5.54 0.90
N GLN A 38 9.04 5.41 2.20
CA GLN A 38 10.00 4.88 3.18
C GLN A 38 10.29 3.38 2.99
N ALA A 39 9.46 2.66 2.22
CA ALA A 39 9.70 1.25 1.91
C ALA A 39 10.96 1.05 1.04
N GLU A 40 11.38 2.05 0.25
CA GLU A 40 12.60 2.00 -0.57
C GLU A 40 13.89 1.90 0.27
N GLU A 41 13.85 2.34 1.54
CA GLU A 41 14.96 2.23 2.48
C GLU A 41 14.87 0.99 3.40
N ALA A 42 13.85 0.16 3.23
CA ALA A 42 13.66 -1.06 4.01
C ALA A 42 14.34 -2.25 3.37
N GLU A 43 14.80 -3.17 4.20
CA GLU A 43 15.04 -4.54 3.76
C GLU A 43 13.69 -5.24 3.58
N ILE A 44 13.44 -5.77 2.39
CA ILE A 44 12.20 -6.47 2.07
C ILE A 44 12.41 -7.98 2.14
N GLU A 45 11.56 -8.66 2.91
CA GLU A 45 11.45 -10.10 2.95
C GLU A 45 10.07 -10.53 2.46
N ILE A 46 10.02 -11.49 1.57
CA ILE A 46 8.78 -12.03 1.03
C ILE A 46 8.69 -13.54 1.25
N VAL A 47 7.48 -14.02 1.55
CA VAL A 47 7.15 -15.44 1.62
C VAL A 47 5.90 -15.69 0.77
N PRO A 48 6.04 -16.45 -0.34
CA PRO A 48 7.23 -17.17 -0.87
C PRO A 48 8.33 -16.19 -1.35
N SER A 49 9.59 -16.60 -1.26
CA SER A 49 10.76 -15.73 -1.51
C SER A 49 10.99 -15.33 -2.98
N VAL A 50 10.35 -16.02 -3.90
CA VAL A 50 10.34 -15.72 -5.33
C VAL A 50 8.96 -15.95 -5.90
N ASP A 51 8.60 -15.18 -6.90
CA ASP A 51 7.36 -15.36 -7.64
C ASP A 51 7.45 -16.49 -8.67
N CYS A 52 6.35 -16.71 -9.44
CA CYS A 52 6.30 -17.74 -10.47
C CYS A 52 7.24 -17.47 -11.67
N GLU A 53 7.78 -16.26 -11.80
CA GLU A 53 8.70 -15.83 -12.87
C GLU A 53 10.14 -15.69 -12.37
N GLY A 54 10.38 -15.89 -11.06
CA GLY A 54 11.70 -15.80 -10.43
C GLY A 54 12.05 -14.39 -9.94
N ASN A 55 11.08 -13.47 -9.90
CA ASN A 55 11.29 -12.14 -9.32
C ASN A 55 11.36 -12.23 -7.79
N ASP A 56 12.17 -11.40 -7.21
CA ASP A 56 12.18 -11.16 -5.76
C ASP A 56 11.22 -10.03 -5.38
N GLY A 57 11.13 -9.72 -4.09
CA GLY A 57 10.20 -8.71 -3.58
C GLY A 57 10.50 -7.28 -3.97
N SER A 58 11.69 -6.98 -4.46
CA SER A 58 12.10 -5.61 -4.79
C SER A 58 11.21 -4.99 -5.88
N VAL A 59 10.66 -5.82 -6.76
CA VAL A 59 9.70 -5.39 -7.80
C VAL A 59 8.49 -4.65 -7.25
N LEU A 60 8.12 -4.89 -5.98
CA LEU A 60 6.97 -4.25 -5.33
C LEU A 60 7.25 -2.86 -4.78
N LEU A 61 8.51 -2.44 -4.68
CA LEU A 61 8.88 -1.15 -4.10
C LEU A 61 8.83 -0.02 -5.13
N GLU A 62 8.88 -0.33 -6.41
CA GLU A 62 8.83 0.63 -7.50
C GLU A 62 7.40 0.73 -8.06
N PRO A 63 6.79 1.93 -8.04
CA PRO A 63 5.47 2.09 -8.64
C PRO A 63 5.56 1.97 -10.16
N GLY A 64 4.84 1.01 -10.74
CA GLY A 64 4.78 0.80 -12.18
C GLY A 64 3.57 -0.06 -12.56
N ASP A 65 3.05 0.16 -13.78
CA ASP A 65 1.94 -0.65 -14.29
C ASP A 65 2.41 -1.96 -14.94
N ASP A 66 3.73 -2.10 -15.17
CA ASP A 66 4.35 -3.20 -15.92
C ASP A 66 5.15 -4.17 -15.04
N SER A 67 5.14 -3.99 -13.71
CA SER A 67 5.83 -4.86 -12.76
C SER A 67 4.88 -5.39 -11.70
N TRP A 68 5.03 -6.65 -11.35
CA TRP A 68 4.21 -7.30 -10.32
C TRP A 68 4.94 -8.50 -9.72
N PHE A 69 4.56 -8.85 -8.51
CA PHE A 69 4.93 -10.09 -7.84
C PHE A 69 3.72 -11.02 -7.85
N ARG A 70 3.85 -12.18 -8.48
CA ARG A 70 2.80 -13.17 -8.57
C ARG A 70 3.19 -14.43 -7.79
N ASN A 71 2.42 -14.76 -6.75
CA ASN A 71 2.62 -16.01 -6.03
C ASN A 71 2.63 -17.22 -6.97
N PRO A 72 3.42 -18.27 -6.63
CA PRO A 72 3.32 -19.56 -7.30
C PRO A 72 1.88 -20.10 -7.25
N ASP A 73 1.50 -20.82 -8.33
CA ASP A 73 0.15 -21.36 -8.46
C ASP A 73 -0.21 -22.28 -7.28
N GLY A 74 -1.40 -22.09 -6.74
CA GLY A 74 -1.90 -22.82 -5.57
C GLY A 74 -1.54 -22.20 -4.23
N GLN A 75 -0.61 -21.25 -4.16
CA GLN A 75 -0.27 -20.53 -2.93
C GLN A 75 -1.15 -19.28 -2.79
N ARG A 76 -2.02 -19.29 -1.79
CA ARG A 76 -2.98 -18.20 -1.54
C ARG A 76 -2.50 -17.20 -0.49
N GLU A 77 -1.58 -17.60 0.37
CA GLU A 77 -0.97 -16.73 1.37
C GLU A 77 0.27 -16.04 0.80
N LEU A 78 0.42 -14.77 1.11
CA LEU A 78 1.59 -13.96 0.76
C LEU A 78 1.94 -13.11 1.97
N GLN A 79 3.20 -13.10 2.37
CA GLN A 79 3.68 -12.23 3.44
C GLN A 79 4.79 -11.34 2.91
N ILE A 80 4.68 -10.05 3.17
CA ILE A 80 5.68 -9.04 2.90
C ILE A 80 6.08 -8.43 4.23
N THR A 81 7.38 -8.43 4.54
CA THR A 81 7.93 -7.82 5.74
C THR A 81 8.93 -6.75 5.30
N LEU A 82 8.77 -5.56 5.82
CA LEU A 82 9.67 -4.42 5.65
C LEU A 82 10.39 -4.17 6.98
N LEU A 83 11.72 -4.15 6.96
CA LEU A 83 12.57 -3.95 8.13
C LEU A 83 13.47 -2.74 7.93
N TRP A 84 13.58 -1.89 8.92
CA TRP A 84 14.45 -0.72 8.94
C TRP A 84 15.53 -0.84 10.03
N GLU A 85 16.74 -0.40 9.74
CA GLU A 85 17.82 -0.33 10.75
C GLU A 85 17.45 0.56 11.95
N LYS A 86 16.72 1.65 11.67
CA LYS A 86 16.25 2.62 12.66
C LYS A 86 14.75 2.69 12.68
N GLU A 87 14.20 3.01 13.84
CA GLU A 87 12.78 3.29 14.00
C GLU A 87 12.32 4.38 13.03
N ARG A 88 11.13 4.17 12.45
CA ARG A 88 10.45 5.07 11.52
C ARG A 88 9.10 5.47 12.10
N THR A 89 8.65 6.65 11.70
CA THR A 89 7.28 7.10 11.93
C THR A 89 6.52 6.93 10.62
N LEU A 90 5.46 6.13 10.65
CA LEU A 90 4.71 5.70 9.48
C LEU A 90 3.27 6.19 9.56
N ASP A 91 2.81 6.90 8.54
CA ASP A 91 1.45 7.43 8.46
C ASP A 91 0.51 6.57 7.60
N TYR A 92 1.03 6.00 6.52
CA TYR A 92 0.22 5.23 5.57
C TYR A 92 0.96 4.01 5.02
N LEU A 93 0.28 2.87 4.96
CA LEU A 93 0.65 1.74 4.12
C LEU A 93 -0.24 1.74 2.87
N VAL A 94 0.38 1.66 1.70
CA VAL A 94 -0.30 1.55 0.40
C VAL A 94 0.02 0.20 -0.21
N VAL A 95 -1.02 -0.55 -0.58
CA VAL A 95 -0.88 -1.83 -1.28
C VAL A 95 -1.75 -1.81 -2.54
N GLN A 96 -1.23 -2.33 -3.65
CA GLN A 96 -1.96 -2.45 -4.91
C GLN A 96 -1.91 -3.88 -5.43
N GLU A 97 -3.06 -4.39 -5.87
CA GLU A 97 -3.09 -5.58 -6.71
C GLU A 97 -2.85 -5.20 -8.17
N ALA A 98 -2.18 -6.07 -8.92
CA ALA A 98 -2.08 -5.96 -10.36
C ALA A 98 -3.44 -6.27 -10.99
N ILE A 99 -4.30 -5.25 -11.06
CA ILE A 99 -5.74 -5.40 -11.35
C ILE A 99 -6.03 -5.95 -12.75
N ALA A 100 -5.07 -5.91 -13.66
CA ALA A 100 -5.15 -6.57 -14.96
C ALA A 100 -5.35 -8.10 -14.82
N PHE A 101 -4.89 -8.69 -13.69
CA PHE A 101 -5.09 -10.09 -13.33
C PHE A 101 -6.30 -10.32 -12.42
N SER A 102 -7.18 -9.35 -12.27
CA SER A 102 -8.33 -9.30 -11.35
C SER A 102 -7.96 -9.08 -9.87
N GLN A 103 -8.96 -8.71 -9.08
CA GLN A 103 -8.87 -8.67 -7.63
C GLN A 103 -8.92 -10.11 -7.09
N ARG A 104 -7.95 -10.48 -6.26
CA ARG A 104 -7.75 -11.84 -5.74
C ARG A 104 -7.74 -11.92 -4.23
N VAL A 105 -7.24 -10.89 -3.55
CA VAL A 105 -7.14 -10.82 -2.09
C VAL A 105 -8.53 -10.72 -1.47
N GLU A 106 -8.83 -11.61 -0.53
CA GLU A 106 -10.11 -11.64 0.22
C GLU A 106 -9.93 -11.27 1.69
N GLN A 107 -8.75 -11.54 2.28
CA GLN A 107 -8.42 -11.14 3.64
C GLN A 107 -6.93 -10.82 3.76
N PHE A 108 -6.62 -9.81 4.55
CA PHE A 108 -5.24 -9.44 4.88
C PHE A 108 -5.11 -8.92 6.31
N GLU A 109 -3.91 -9.01 6.83
CA GLU A 109 -3.49 -8.47 8.13
C GLU A 109 -2.31 -7.52 7.95
N VAL A 110 -2.26 -6.50 8.79
CA VAL A 110 -1.10 -5.61 8.95
C VAL A 110 -0.61 -5.74 10.39
N SER A 111 0.67 -6.04 10.55
CA SER A 111 1.32 -6.14 11.86
C SER A 111 2.55 -5.26 11.90
N PHE A 112 2.94 -4.81 13.09
CA PHE A 112 4.15 -4.03 13.32
C PHE A 112 5.05 -4.70 14.34
N MET A 113 6.33 -4.37 14.31
CA MET A 113 7.30 -4.82 15.30
C MET A 113 7.31 -3.86 16.49
N ASP A 114 7.00 -4.38 17.68
CA ASP A 114 7.05 -3.61 18.92
C ASP A 114 8.49 -3.43 19.41
N GLU A 115 8.69 -2.62 20.45
CA GLU A 115 10.01 -2.32 21.06
C GLU A 115 10.75 -3.56 21.55
N ASP A 116 10.02 -4.60 21.97
CA ASP A 116 10.56 -5.88 22.41
C ASP A 116 10.91 -6.86 21.25
N GLY A 117 10.70 -6.43 19.99
CA GLY A 117 10.92 -7.24 18.80
C GLY A 117 9.77 -8.21 18.47
N SER A 118 8.70 -8.20 19.24
CA SER A 118 7.50 -9.03 18.96
C SER A 118 6.62 -8.39 17.89
N TRP A 119 5.94 -9.23 17.10
CA TRP A 119 4.97 -8.77 16.10
C TRP A 119 3.59 -8.63 16.73
N LYS A 120 2.97 -7.46 16.56
CA LYS A 120 1.63 -7.16 17.04
C LYS A 120 0.71 -6.85 15.86
N LEU A 121 -0.49 -7.42 15.88
CA LEU A 121 -1.52 -7.09 14.91
C LEU A 121 -1.94 -5.63 15.06
N PHE A 122 -1.95 -4.90 13.96
CA PHE A 122 -2.36 -3.49 13.90
C PHE A 122 -3.73 -3.30 13.26
N ALA A 123 -3.94 -3.95 12.11
CA ALA A 123 -5.18 -3.82 11.34
C ALA A 123 -5.47 -5.09 10.54
N GLU A 124 -6.73 -5.29 10.23
CA GLU A 124 -7.24 -6.33 9.34
C GLU A 124 -8.09 -5.70 8.23
N GLY A 125 -8.18 -6.38 7.10
CA GLY A 125 -9.02 -5.96 6.00
C GLY A 125 -9.42 -7.10 5.09
N THR A 126 -10.40 -6.84 4.23
CA THR A 126 -10.97 -7.89 3.36
C THR A 126 -10.40 -7.85 1.96
N THR A 127 -10.23 -6.68 1.36
CA THR A 127 -9.84 -6.54 -0.06
C THR A 127 -8.76 -5.49 -0.22
N VAL A 128 -7.89 -5.70 -1.20
CA VAL A 128 -6.90 -4.70 -1.63
C VAL A 128 -7.40 -3.98 -2.88
N GLY A 129 -7.65 -4.70 -3.96
CA GLY A 129 -8.08 -4.13 -5.23
C GLY A 129 -7.01 -3.24 -5.88
N TYR A 130 -7.44 -2.29 -6.71
CA TYR A 130 -6.51 -1.40 -7.41
C TYR A 130 -5.56 -0.65 -6.45
N LYS A 131 -6.08 -0.16 -5.32
CA LYS A 131 -5.26 0.52 -4.30
C LYS A 131 -5.97 0.48 -2.94
N ARG A 132 -5.29 -0.03 -1.95
CA ARG A 132 -5.68 0.04 -0.55
C ARG A 132 -4.72 0.93 0.21
N ILE A 133 -5.26 1.91 0.92
CA ILE A 133 -4.52 2.77 1.84
C ILE A 133 -4.96 2.40 3.26
N VAL A 134 -4.00 1.99 4.08
CA VAL A 134 -4.22 1.69 5.50
C VAL A 134 -3.58 2.82 6.31
N PRO A 135 -4.36 3.64 7.05
CA PRO A 135 -3.79 4.67 7.91
C PRO A 135 -3.06 4.00 9.09
N LEU A 136 -1.82 4.40 9.30
CA LEU A 136 -0.96 3.94 10.41
C LEU A 136 -0.90 4.98 11.53
N ASN A 137 -1.30 6.23 11.25
CA ASN A 137 -1.49 7.30 12.23
C ASN A 137 -0.24 7.64 13.07
N GLY A 138 0.91 7.75 12.43
CA GLY A 138 2.17 8.05 13.13
C GLY A 138 2.72 6.85 13.90
N LEU A 139 2.55 5.64 13.41
CA LEU A 139 3.07 4.43 14.03
C LEU A 139 4.60 4.46 14.07
N HIS A 140 5.18 4.32 15.27
CA HIS A 140 6.62 4.20 15.47
C HIS A 140 7.01 2.71 15.48
N THR A 141 7.88 2.31 14.54
CA THR A 141 8.31 0.91 14.46
C THR A 141 9.60 0.74 13.65
N LYS A 142 10.27 -0.40 13.81
CA LYS A 142 11.37 -0.87 12.97
C LYS A 142 10.93 -1.93 11.96
N GLY A 143 9.70 -2.41 12.02
CA GLY A 143 9.22 -3.44 11.12
C GLY A 143 7.73 -3.36 10.86
N LEU A 144 7.34 -3.46 9.59
CA LEU A 144 5.95 -3.53 9.17
C LEU A 144 5.75 -4.80 8.34
N ARG A 145 4.66 -5.50 8.59
CA ARG A 145 4.30 -6.73 7.89
C ARG A 145 2.90 -6.60 7.30
N PHE A 146 2.79 -6.88 6.02
CA PHE A 146 1.53 -7.09 5.33
C PHE A 146 1.41 -8.58 4.99
N LYS A 147 0.32 -9.21 5.41
CA LYS A 147 0.06 -10.63 5.13
C LYS A 147 -1.30 -10.78 4.47
N VAL A 148 -1.33 -11.38 3.28
CA VAL A 148 -2.55 -11.92 2.69
C VAL A 148 -2.84 -13.24 3.38
N THR A 149 -3.97 -13.34 4.09
CA THR A 149 -4.38 -14.52 4.84
C THR A 149 -5.37 -15.39 4.07
N ASP A 150 -6.09 -14.79 3.12
CA ASP A 150 -6.95 -15.52 2.17
C ASP A 150 -7.04 -14.80 0.83
N ALA A 151 -7.10 -15.59 -0.24
CA ALA A 151 -7.28 -15.14 -1.61
C ALA A 151 -8.02 -16.19 -2.44
N ARG A 152 -8.73 -15.77 -3.48
CA ARG A 152 -9.46 -16.68 -4.40
C ARG A 152 -8.52 -17.62 -5.14
N VAL A 153 -7.41 -17.07 -5.58
CA VAL A 153 -6.29 -17.75 -6.28
C VAL A 153 -4.99 -17.08 -5.86
N ALA A 154 -3.87 -17.53 -6.38
CA ALA A 154 -2.55 -16.96 -6.09
C ALA A 154 -2.57 -15.42 -6.24
N PRO A 155 -2.26 -14.64 -5.18
CA PRO A 155 -2.25 -13.18 -5.23
C PRO A 155 -1.26 -12.64 -6.27
N VAL A 156 -1.60 -11.49 -6.85
CA VAL A 156 -0.69 -10.72 -7.71
C VAL A 156 -0.68 -9.28 -7.24
N LEU A 157 0.41 -8.86 -6.63
CA LEU A 157 0.58 -7.50 -6.17
C LEU A 157 1.46 -6.69 -7.13
N ALA A 158 1.12 -5.44 -7.32
CA ALA A 158 1.85 -4.50 -8.18
C ALA A 158 2.70 -3.51 -7.39
N PHE A 159 2.31 -3.23 -6.13
CA PHE A 159 3.01 -2.20 -5.36
C PHE A 159 2.79 -2.33 -3.86
N VAL A 160 3.83 -2.05 -3.09
CA VAL A 160 3.79 -1.81 -1.65
C VAL A 160 4.61 -0.56 -1.34
N GLY A 161 3.98 0.43 -0.71
CA GLY A 161 4.64 1.66 -0.28
C GLY A 161 4.26 2.04 1.14
N VAL A 162 5.17 2.73 1.82
CA VAL A 162 4.97 3.20 3.20
C VAL A 162 5.37 4.67 3.29
N TYR A 163 4.52 5.49 3.89
CA TYR A 163 4.66 6.94 3.94
C TYR A 163 4.50 7.48 5.36
#